data_cb539124efcdd7adcefa8fd9eaa07532
#
_entry.id   cb539124efcdd7adcefa8fd9eaa07532
#
_cell.length_a   1.000
_cell.length_b   1.000
_cell.length_c   1.000
_cell.angle_alpha   90.00
_cell.angle_beta   90.00
_cell.angle_gamma   90.00
#
_symmetry.space_group_name_H-M   'P 1'
#
loop_
_entity.id
_entity.type
_entity.pdbx_description
1 polymer ?
#
loop_
_entity_poly.entity_id
_entity_poly.type
_entity_poly.pdbx_seq_one_letter_code
_entity_poly.pdbx_strand_id
1 'polypeptide(L)'
;ERLAAFLLNLSQRFKARGYSPAEFNLRMSRDEIGSYLGLKLETVSRAFSRFQEDGLLAVHQRKVRILNTAGLRKLMTHQRG
;
A
#
# COMPACT_ATOMS: atom_id res chain seq x y z
N GLU A 1 1.47 10.22 -0.23
CA GLU A 1 0.64 9.31 0.57
C GLU A 1 1.50 8.35 1.38
N ARG A 2 1.34 8.40 2.67
CA ARG A 2 2.10 7.52 3.56
C ARG A 2 1.82 6.05 3.29
N LEU A 3 0.57 5.72 3.00
CA LEU A 3 0.19 4.34 2.73
C LEU A 3 0.82 3.85 1.43
N ALA A 4 0.85 4.69 0.40
CA ALA A 4 1.47 4.33 -0.86
C ALA A 4 2.96 4.02 -0.66
N ALA A 5 3.66 4.88 0.09
CA ALA A 5 5.07 4.68 0.40
C ALA A 5 5.29 3.38 1.18
N PHE A 6 4.43 3.12 2.16
CA PHE A 6 4.49 1.90 2.96
C PHE A 6 4.35 0.65 2.09
N LEU A 7 3.37 0.65 1.19
CA LEU A 7 3.12 -0.51 0.32
C LEU A 7 4.26 -0.73 -0.66
N LEU A 8 4.81 0.33 -1.22
CA LEU A 8 5.96 0.21 -2.12
C LEU A 8 7.20 -0.29 -1.40
N ASN A 9 7.39 0.15 -0.16
CA ASN A 9 8.50 -0.31 0.66
C ASN A 9 8.37 -1.81 0.94
N LEU A 10 7.16 -2.28 1.31
CA LEU A 10 6.90 -3.70 1.51
C LEU A 10 7.17 -4.50 0.23
N SER A 11 6.73 -3.97 -0.90
CA SER A 11 6.95 -4.60 -2.19
C SER A 11 8.44 -4.84 -2.44
N GLN A 12 9.27 -3.85 -2.17
CA GLN A 12 10.71 -3.97 -2.36
C GLN A 12 11.33 -4.97 -1.39
N ARG A 13 10.86 -5.02 -0.16
CA ARG A 13 11.35 -5.99 0.83
C ARG A 13 11.04 -7.42 0.41
N PHE A 14 9.84 -7.65 -0.11
CA PHE A 14 9.47 -8.98 -0.59
C PHE A 14 10.30 -9.37 -1.80
N LYS A 15 10.54 -8.43 -2.71
CA LYS A 15 11.38 -8.66 -3.87
C LYS A 15 12.80 -9.05 -3.45
N ALA A 16 13.36 -8.36 -2.46
CA ALA A 16 14.71 -8.62 -1.98
C ALA A 16 14.85 -10.02 -1.38
N ARG A 17 13.74 -10.58 -0.87
CA ARG A 17 13.71 -11.93 -0.30
C ARG A 17 13.36 -13.01 -1.32
N GLY A 18 13.21 -12.65 -2.59
CA GLY A 18 12.86 -13.60 -3.64
C GLY A 18 11.39 -13.82 -3.82
N TYR A 19 10.54 -13.03 -3.17
CA TYR A 19 9.08 -13.11 -3.34
C TYR A 19 8.62 -12.12 -4.40
N SER A 20 7.35 -12.27 -4.80
CA SER A 20 6.77 -11.37 -5.79
C SER A 20 6.64 -9.95 -5.21
N PRO A 21 7.11 -8.92 -5.93
CA PRO A 21 6.88 -7.55 -5.50
C PRO A 21 5.48 -7.04 -5.83
N ALA A 22 4.75 -7.75 -6.69
CA ALA A 22 3.44 -7.32 -7.15
C ALA A 22 2.29 -7.89 -6.33
N GLU A 23 2.52 -8.98 -5.62
CA GLU A 23 1.45 -9.63 -4.85
C GLU A 23 2.02 -10.17 -3.55
N PHE A 24 1.44 -9.77 -2.43
CA PHE A 24 1.93 -10.19 -1.12
C PHE A 24 0.83 -10.09 -0.09
N ASN A 25 1.03 -10.79 1.02
CA ASN A 25 0.09 -10.77 2.14
C ASN A 25 0.56 -9.78 3.19
N LEU A 26 -0.37 -8.96 3.67
CA LEU A 26 -0.09 -8.05 4.77
C LEU A 26 -0.11 -8.82 6.07
N ARG A 27 0.92 -8.66 6.88
CA ARG A 27 0.98 -9.25 8.22
C ARG A 27 0.30 -8.38 9.24
N MET A 28 0.21 -7.09 8.94
CA MET A 28 -0.41 -6.12 9.82
C MET A 28 -1.86 -5.91 9.43
N SER A 29 -2.73 -5.74 10.43
CA SER A 29 -4.11 -5.33 10.18
C SER A 29 -4.09 -3.85 9.79
N ARG A 30 -5.22 -3.37 9.27
CA ARG A 30 -5.34 -1.95 8.92
C ARG A 30 -5.16 -1.04 10.13
N ASP A 31 -5.62 -1.50 11.28
CA ASP A 31 -5.47 -0.78 12.54
C ASP A 31 -4.00 -0.66 12.92
N GLU A 32 -3.26 -1.76 12.78
CA GLU A 32 -1.83 -1.77 13.06
C GLU A 32 -1.06 -0.89 12.08
N ILE A 33 -1.42 -0.93 10.81
CA ILE A 33 -0.82 -0.08 9.79
C ILE A 33 -1.06 1.40 10.15
N GLY A 34 -2.28 1.71 10.57
CA GLY A 34 -2.62 3.06 10.99
C GLY A 34 -1.75 3.52 12.14
N SER A 35 -1.59 2.68 13.16
CA SER A 35 -0.74 3.01 14.30
C SER A 35 0.70 3.24 13.86
N TYR A 36 1.21 2.39 12.99
CA TYR A 36 2.57 2.50 12.49
C TYR A 36 2.81 3.79 11.71
N LEU A 37 1.82 4.20 10.91
CA LEU A 37 1.94 5.38 10.06
C LEU A 37 1.44 6.66 10.72
N GLY A 38 0.87 6.56 11.90
CA GLY A 38 0.28 7.71 12.56
C GLY A 38 -1.04 8.14 11.93
N LEU A 39 -1.80 7.19 11.41
CA LEU A 39 -3.08 7.43 10.75
C LEU A 39 -4.19 6.70 11.48
N LYS A 40 -5.40 7.23 11.39
CA LYS A 40 -6.58 6.56 11.93
C LYS A 40 -6.97 5.39 11.04
N LEU A 41 -7.60 4.39 11.64
CA LEU A 41 -8.10 3.23 10.91
C LEU A 41 -8.96 3.64 9.72
N GLU A 42 -9.84 4.60 9.94
CA GLU A 42 -10.73 5.10 8.90
C GLU A 42 -9.95 5.68 7.72
N THR A 43 -8.89 6.42 8.00
CA THR A 43 -8.04 7.02 6.98
C THR A 43 -7.35 5.94 6.16
N VAL A 44 -6.84 4.90 6.82
CA VAL A 44 -6.20 3.77 6.13
C VAL A 44 -7.21 3.06 5.23
N SER A 45 -8.41 2.80 5.74
CA SER A 45 -9.44 2.11 4.98
C SER A 45 -9.88 2.92 3.75
N ARG A 46 -10.03 4.23 3.90
CA ARG A 46 -10.37 5.10 2.78
C ARG A 46 -9.28 5.11 1.72
N ALA A 47 -8.03 5.13 2.15
CA ALA A 47 -6.90 5.13 1.22
C ALA A 47 -6.87 3.84 0.41
N PHE A 48 -7.09 2.70 1.05
CA PHE A 48 -7.16 1.43 0.34
C PHE A 48 -8.29 1.42 -0.69
N SER A 49 -9.48 1.90 -0.30
CA SER A 49 -10.61 1.96 -1.21
C SER A 49 -10.32 2.85 -2.40
N ARG A 50 -9.73 4.01 -2.16
CA ARG A 50 -9.37 4.95 -3.21
C ARG A 50 -8.37 4.35 -4.19
N PHE A 51 -7.35 3.67 -3.67
CA PHE A 51 -6.35 3.03 -4.52
C PHE A 51 -6.98 1.95 -5.39
N GLN A 52 -7.94 1.21 -4.86
CA GLN A 52 -8.65 0.20 -5.64
C GLN A 52 -9.51 0.85 -6.72
N GLU A 53 -10.21 1.91 -6.39
CA GLU A 53 -11.04 2.65 -7.36
C GLU A 53 -10.20 3.22 -8.49
N ASP A 54 -9.01 3.68 -8.17
CA ASP A 54 -8.09 4.26 -9.16
C ASP A 54 -7.32 3.19 -9.94
N GLY A 55 -7.58 1.92 -9.67
CA GLY A 55 -6.91 0.83 -10.40
C GLY A 55 -5.45 0.67 -10.04
N LEU A 56 -5.02 1.18 -8.90
CA LEU A 56 -3.62 1.11 -8.49
C LEU A 56 -3.29 -0.23 -7.84
N LEU A 57 -4.26 -0.80 -7.13
CA LEU A 57 -4.08 -2.10 -6.50
C LEU A 57 -5.42 -2.81 -6.31
N ALA A 58 -5.34 -4.09 -6.00
CA ALA A 58 -6.50 -4.88 -5.63
C ALA A 58 -6.21 -5.49 -4.26
N VAL A 59 -7.21 -5.47 -3.39
CA VAL A 59 -7.08 -6.00 -2.04
C VAL A 59 -8.18 -7.02 -1.79
N HIS A 60 -7.79 -8.18 -1.31
CA HIS A 60 -8.73 -9.21 -0.91
C HIS A 60 -8.28 -9.73 0.46
N GLN A 61 -9.03 -9.36 1.49
CA GLN A 61 -8.65 -9.63 2.87
C GLN A 61 -7.28 -9.01 3.17
N ARG A 62 -6.25 -9.81 3.40
CA ARG A 62 -4.90 -9.32 3.66
C ARG A 62 -3.98 -9.39 2.46
N LYS A 63 -4.49 -9.92 1.34
CA LYS A 63 -3.69 -10.05 0.14
C LYS A 63 -3.77 -8.77 -0.68
N VAL A 64 -2.61 -8.23 -1.00
CA VAL A 64 -2.50 -7.01 -1.80
C VAL A 64 -1.82 -7.35 -3.12
N ARG A 65 -2.44 -6.91 -4.22
CA ARG A 65 -1.84 -7.02 -5.54
C ARG A 65 -1.67 -5.62 -6.09
N ILE A 66 -0.44 -5.25 -6.40
CA ILE A 66 -0.16 -3.93 -6.99
C ILE A 66 -0.39 -4.03 -8.50
N LEU A 67 -1.35 -3.27 -9.00
CA LEU A 67 -1.71 -3.26 -10.41
C LEU A 67 -0.96 -2.19 -11.20
N ASN A 68 -0.63 -1.09 -10.55
CA ASN A 68 0.03 0.04 -11.20
C ASN A 68 1.06 0.66 -10.26
N THR A 69 2.26 0.13 -10.32
CA THR A 69 3.37 0.60 -9.48
C THR A 69 3.71 2.05 -9.77
N ALA A 70 3.70 2.44 -11.04
CA ALA A 70 4.00 3.81 -11.43
C ALA A 70 2.99 4.80 -10.84
N GLY A 71 1.71 4.41 -10.83
CA GLY A 71 0.67 5.25 -10.23
C GLY A 71 0.88 5.48 -8.75
N LEU A 72 1.28 4.43 -8.02
CA LEU A 72 1.59 4.56 -6.60
C LEU A 72 2.80 5.45 -6.36
N ARG A 73 3.81 5.34 -7.21
CA ARG A 73 5.00 6.19 -7.11
C ARG A 73 4.67 7.66 -7.34
N LYS A 74 3.74 7.94 -8.24
CA LYS A 74 3.30 9.31 -8.49
C LYS A 74 2.68 9.93 -7.25
N LEU A 75 1.93 9.14 -6.49
CA LEU A 75 1.35 9.62 -5.24
C LEU A 75 2.42 10.02 -4.24
N MET A 76 3.51 9.27 -4.16
CA MET A 76 4.63 9.62 -3.29
C MET A 76 5.25 10.94 -3.70
N THR A 77 5.45 11.14 -5.00
CA THR A 77 6.04 12.36 -5.52
C THR A 77 5.18 13.57 -5.21
N HIS A 78 3.86 13.42 -5.32
CA HIS A 78 2.93 14.52 -5.05
C HIS A 78 2.96 14.99 -3.61
N GLN A 79 3.35 14.15 -2.68
CA GLN A 79 3.41 14.53 -1.26
C GLN A 79 4.47 15.57 -0.94
N ARG A 80 5.39 15.76 -1.84
CA ARG A 80 6.51 16.66 -1.61
C ARG A 80 6.18 18.10 -1.92
N GLY A 81 5.09 18.32 -2.59
CA GLY A 81 4.66 19.66 -3.00
C GLY A 81 4.23 20.54 -1.88
#